data_22daef34222cd5bc8f1575cbae786280
#
_entry.id   22daef34222cd5bc8f1575cbae786280
#
_cell.length_a   1.000
_cell.length_b   1.000
_cell.length_c   1.000
_cell.angle_alpha   90.00
_cell.angle_beta   90.00
_cell.angle_gamma   90.00
#
_symmetry.space_group_name_H-M   'P 1'
#
loop_
_entity.id
_entity.type
_entity.pdbx_description
1 polymer ?
#
loop_
_entity_poly.entity_id
_entity_poly.type
_entity_poly.pdbx_seq_one_letter_code
_entity_poly.pdbx_strand_id
1 'polypeptide(L)'
;DKEKLLSFDEPTRFIFSHSALREGWDNPNVFVICTLKHSDNTISRRQEVGRGLRLAVNQYGDRMDDPLKVHDINRLTVVASESYKDFVTALQKDIRDSLSARPHKADEKYFVGKVLKTEEGDIKISEDIAKKIYRYLVKNDYTDDQDRITDTYLQARKEGSLAALPEDLKSYTEQIIEVIDTVYSDNHLPTVDDDRKGKVNPLNSNFEKK
;
A
#
# COMPACT_ATOMS: atom_id res chain seq x y z
N ASP A 1 -5.52 -27.60 2.84
CA ASP A 1 -5.97 -27.00 1.57
C ASP A 1 -5.86 -25.48 1.68
N LYS A 2 -5.00 -24.87 0.82
CA LYS A 2 -4.68 -23.45 0.90
C LYS A 2 -5.88 -22.55 0.56
N GLU A 3 -6.74 -23.01 -0.32
CA GLU A 3 -7.92 -22.27 -0.79
C GLU A 3 -9.00 -22.17 0.29
N LYS A 4 -9.10 -23.19 1.15
CA LYS A 4 -10.04 -23.17 2.27
C LYS A 4 -9.77 -22.05 3.27
N LEU A 5 -8.52 -21.62 3.42
CA LEU A 5 -8.14 -20.52 4.32
C LEU A 5 -8.68 -19.15 3.86
N LEU A 6 -9.19 -19.04 2.63
CA LEU A 6 -9.83 -17.83 2.12
C LEU A 6 -11.34 -17.82 2.41
N SER A 7 -11.92 -18.98 2.79
CA SER A 7 -13.34 -19.09 3.09
C SER A 7 -13.66 -18.57 4.49
N PHE A 8 -14.80 -17.90 4.64
CA PHE A 8 -15.34 -17.53 5.94
C PHE A 8 -15.82 -18.72 6.79
N ASP A 9 -16.09 -19.87 6.15
CA ASP A 9 -16.50 -21.09 6.83
C ASP A 9 -15.32 -21.80 7.50
N GLU A 10 -14.08 -21.44 7.13
CA GLU A 10 -12.87 -22.02 7.73
C GLU A 10 -12.54 -21.29 9.04
N PRO A 11 -12.59 -21.95 10.19
CA PRO A 11 -12.35 -21.32 11.50
C PRO A 11 -10.87 -21.09 11.81
N THR A 12 -9.96 -21.64 11.01
CA THR A 12 -8.51 -21.54 11.25
C THR A 12 -8.05 -20.08 11.18
N ARG A 13 -7.51 -19.56 12.28
CA ARG A 13 -6.99 -18.19 12.38
C ARG A 13 -5.49 -18.15 12.64
N PHE A 14 -4.90 -19.25 13.09
CA PHE A 14 -3.49 -19.35 13.45
C PHE A 14 -2.86 -20.54 12.76
N ILE A 15 -1.68 -20.34 12.21
CA ILE A 15 -0.87 -21.38 11.59
C ILE A 15 0.49 -21.37 12.27
N PHE A 16 0.86 -22.48 12.90
CA PHE A 16 2.17 -22.67 13.52
C PHE A 16 3.06 -23.45 12.56
N SER A 17 4.27 -22.93 12.33
CA SER A 17 5.23 -23.59 11.47
C SER A 17 6.64 -23.52 12.06
N HIS A 18 7.35 -24.64 11.98
CA HIS A 18 8.77 -24.71 12.30
C HIS A 18 9.65 -24.52 11.03
N SER A 19 9.31 -25.19 9.95
CA SER A 19 10.07 -25.18 8.70
C SER A 19 9.20 -25.32 7.45
N ALA A 20 7.98 -25.84 7.57
CA ALA A 20 7.11 -26.21 6.46
C ALA A 20 6.62 -25.02 5.62
N LEU A 21 6.65 -23.80 6.18
CA LEU A 21 6.26 -22.59 5.44
C LEU A 21 7.43 -21.90 4.72
N ARG A 22 8.63 -22.48 4.73
CA ARG A 22 9.80 -21.87 4.09
C ARG A 22 9.68 -21.85 2.58
N GLU A 23 9.12 -22.91 1.99
CA GLU A 23 8.98 -23.06 0.54
C GLU A 23 7.57 -23.50 0.16
N GLY A 24 7.08 -23.03 -0.98
CA GLY A 24 5.82 -23.47 -1.59
C GLY A 24 4.53 -23.10 -0.87
N TRP A 25 4.57 -22.39 0.26
CA TRP A 25 3.36 -21.88 0.90
C TRP A 25 3.07 -20.47 0.41
N ASP A 26 1.87 -20.28 -0.09
CA ASP A 26 1.42 -19.06 -0.71
C ASP A 26 -0.02 -18.76 -0.29
N ASN A 27 -0.20 -17.86 0.68
CA ASN A 27 -1.50 -17.33 1.05
C ASN A 27 -1.40 -15.80 1.09
N PRO A 28 -2.18 -15.07 0.29
CA PRO A 28 -2.14 -13.61 0.26
C PRO A 28 -2.68 -12.97 1.53
N ASN A 29 -3.53 -13.67 2.31
CA ASN A 29 -4.20 -13.12 3.48
C ASN A 29 -3.41 -13.39 4.77
N VAL A 30 -2.13 -13.00 4.79
CA VAL A 30 -1.29 -13.03 5.99
C VAL A 30 -1.18 -11.60 6.52
N PHE A 31 -1.85 -11.30 7.62
CA PHE A 31 -1.88 -9.97 8.24
C PHE A 31 -0.99 -9.86 9.48
N VAL A 32 -0.66 -10.99 10.09
CA VAL A 32 0.20 -11.01 11.29
C VAL A 32 1.23 -12.13 11.16
N ILE A 33 2.49 -11.78 11.40
CA ILE A 33 3.59 -12.74 11.51
C ILE A 33 4.15 -12.62 12.91
N CYS A 34 4.17 -13.73 13.67
CA CYS A 34 4.81 -13.81 14.97
C CYS A 34 6.03 -14.72 14.91
N THR A 35 7.22 -14.16 15.13
CA THR A 35 8.47 -14.92 15.11
C THR A 35 8.88 -15.28 16.52
N LEU A 36 8.76 -16.57 16.84
CA LEU A 36 9.12 -17.12 18.16
C LEU A 36 10.60 -17.58 18.25
N LYS A 37 11.26 -17.68 17.10
CA LYS A 37 12.63 -18.19 17.00
C LYS A 37 13.61 -17.06 16.68
N HIS A 38 14.75 -17.05 17.36
CA HIS A 38 15.91 -16.28 16.91
C HIS A 38 16.48 -16.90 15.63
N SER A 39 16.56 -16.13 14.59
CA SER A 39 17.26 -16.48 13.36
C SER A 39 18.16 -15.33 12.97
N ASP A 40 19.47 -15.58 12.87
CA ASP A 40 20.44 -14.59 12.41
C ASP A 40 20.54 -14.53 10.89
N ASN A 41 19.78 -15.38 10.18
CA ASN A 41 19.80 -15.43 8.74
C ASN A 41 18.85 -14.39 8.12
N THR A 42 19.45 -13.32 7.59
CA THR A 42 18.74 -12.19 6.96
C THR A 42 17.89 -12.64 5.75
N ILE A 43 18.35 -13.64 4.98
CA ILE A 43 17.62 -14.15 3.82
C ILE A 43 16.33 -14.83 4.26
N SER A 44 16.41 -15.72 5.28
CA SER A 44 15.22 -16.38 5.82
C SER A 44 14.20 -15.37 6.36
N ARG A 45 14.66 -14.35 7.07
CA ARG A 45 13.79 -13.28 7.59
C ARG A 45 13.09 -12.50 6.48
N ARG A 46 13.83 -12.15 5.40
CA ARG A 46 13.23 -11.47 4.24
C ARG A 46 12.17 -12.34 3.56
N GLN A 47 12.40 -13.63 3.46
CA GLN A 47 11.43 -14.57 2.88
C GLN A 47 10.18 -14.71 3.75
N GLU A 48 10.33 -14.75 5.08
CA GLU A 48 9.21 -14.84 6.03
C GLU A 48 8.33 -13.58 5.95
N VAL A 49 8.92 -12.39 6.03
CA VAL A 49 8.20 -11.12 5.94
C VAL A 49 7.61 -10.92 4.54
N GLY A 50 8.35 -11.29 3.49
CA GLY A 50 7.89 -11.19 2.10
C GLY A 50 6.59 -11.94 1.81
N ARG A 51 6.27 -12.98 2.59
CA ARG A 51 4.99 -13.69 2.46
C ARG A 51 3.79 -12.86 2.92
N GLY A 52 3.99 -11.99 3.90
CA GLY A 52 2.96 -11.08 4.40
C GLY A 52 2.89 -9.75 3.63
N LEU A 53 3.81 -9.49 2.70
CA LEU A 53 3.82 -8.27 1.88
C LEU A 53 3.04 -8.44 0.57
N ARG A 54 2.10 -9.39 0.52
CA ARG A 54 1.24 -9.60 -0.64
C ARG A 54 -0.06 -8.85 -0.47
N LEU A 55 -0.63 -8.41 -1.58
CA LEU A 55 -1.97 -7.84 -1.57
C LEU A 55 -2.98 -8.91 -1.15
N ALA A 56 -3.81 -8.57 -0.16
CA ALA A 56 -4.90 -9.42 0.27
C ALA A 56 -5.93 -9.61 -0.83
N VAL A 57 -6.63 -10.73 -0.77
CA VAL A 57 -7.77 -11.02 -1.65
C VAL A 57 -9.04 -11.21 -0.82
N ASN A 58 -10.18 -10.88 -1.44
CA ASN A 58 -11.48 -11.18 -0.85
C ASN A 58 -11.85 -12.67 -1.00
N GLN A 59 -13.03 -13.06 -0.51
CA GLN A 59 -13.53 -14.44 -0.60
C GLN A 59 -13.73 -14.94 -2.05
N TYR A 60 -13.78 -14.05 -3.03
CA TYR A 60 -13.95 -14.38 -4.45
C TYR A 60 -12.61 -14.43 -5.20
N GLY A 61 -11.50 -14.12 -4.51
CA GLY A 61 -10.17 -14.08 -5.09
C GLY A 61 -9.78 -12.73 -5.72
N ASP A 62 -10.65 -11.72 -5.60
CA ASP A 62 -10.34 -10.38 -6.11
C ASP A 62 -9.32 -9.68 -5.22
N ARG A 63 -8.39 -8.97 -5.82
CA ARG A 63 -7.37 -8.22 -5.09
C ARG A 63 -7.98 -7.02 -4.37
N MET A 64 -7.55 -6.82 -3.13
CA MET A 64 -7.94 -5.66 -2.32
C MET A 64 -6.95 -4.52 -2.57
N ASP A 65 -6.95 -3.98 -3.79
CA ASP A 65 -6.01 -2.96 -4.29
C ASP A 65 -6.66 -1.60 -4.57
N ASP A 66 -7.89 -1.37 -4.08
CA ASP A 66 -8.55 -0.06 -4.12
C ASP A 66 -7.61 1.00 -3.52
N PRO A 67 -7.19 2.03 -4.28
CA PRO A 67 -6.25 3.06 -3.81
C PRO A 67 -6.66 3.74 -2.51
N LEU A 68 -7.97 3.82 -2.23
CA LEU A 68 -8.50 4.46 -1.03
C LEU A 68 -8.42 3.58 0.23
N LYS A 69 -8.35 2.26 0.05
CA LYS A 69 -8.45 1.28 1.15
C LYS A 69 -7.23 0.36 1.25
N VAL A 70 -6.38 0.35 0.21
CA VAL A 70 -5.25 -0.59 0.11
C VAL A 70 -4.34 -0.54 1.32
N HIS A 71 -4.06 0.64 1.85
CA HIS A 71 -3.18 0.83 3.00
C HIS A 71 -3.84 0.52 4.34
N ASP A 72 -5.16 0.59 4.43
CA ASP A 72 -5.91 0.20 5.62
C ASP A 72 -6.07 -1.32 5.71
N ILE A 73 -6.27 -1.98 4.56
CA ILE A 73 -6.50 -3.42 4.48
C ILE A 73 -5.17 -4.19 4.48
N ASN A 74 -4.20 -3.77 3.66
CA ASN A 74 -2.95 -4.50 3.45
C ASN A 74 -1.88 -4.10 4.49
N ARG A 75 -2.23 -4.15 5.77
CA ARG A 75 -1.29 -3.89 6.88
C ARG A 75 -0.74 -5.18 7.42
N LEU A 76 0.58 -5.34 7.36
CA LEU A 76 1.29 -6.45 7.97
C LEU A 76 1.80 -6.06 9.35
N THR A 77 1.36 -6.79 10.37
CA THR A 77 1.89 -6.66 11.73
C THR A 77 2.93 -7.74 11.98
N VAL A 78 4.13 -7.34 12.35
CA VAL A 78 5.20 -8.28 12.72
C VAL A 78 5.45 -8.19 14.21
N VAL A 79 5.19 -9.30 14.92
CA VAL A 79 5.51 -9.47 16.35
C VAL A 79 6.86 -10.16 16.45
N ALA A 80 7.86 -9.47 16.97
CA ALA A 80 9.23 -9.93 16.92
C ALA A 80 10.03 -9.59 18.18
N SER A 81 11.14 -10.31 18.39
CA SER A 81 12.18 -9.93 19.36
C SER A 81 12.89 -8.63 18.96
N GLU A 82 13.66 -8.03 19.85
CA GLU A 82 14.39 -6.77 19.56
C GLU A 82 15.30 -6.87 18.34
N SER A 83 15.99 -7.98 18.14
CA SER A 83 16.84 -8.21 16.97
C SER A 83 16.04 -8.25 15.64
N TYR A 84 14.80 -8.70 15.73
CA TYR A 84 13.91 -8.71 14.56
C TYR A 84 13.38 -7.31 14.24
N LYS A 85 13.24 -6.47 15.25
CA LYS A 85 12.85 -5.07 15.09
C LYS A 85 13.87 -4.30 14.23
N ASP A 86 15.15 -4.48 14.49
CA ASP A 86 16.22 -3.83 13.71
C ASP A 86 16.16 -4.28 12.25
N PHE A 87 15.92 -5.57 12.03
CA PHE A 87 15.74 -6.12 10.69
C PHE A 87 14.53 -5.52 9.97
N VAL A 88 13.36 -5.45 10.64
CA VAL A 88 12.15 -4.86 10.04
C VAL A 88 12.36 -3.40 9.72
N THR A 89 13.03 -2.65 10.60
CA THR A 89 13.38 -1.24 10.38
C THR A 89 14.28 -1.08 9.15
N ALA A 90 15.30 -1.93 9.01
CA ALA A 90 16.17 -1.93 7.84
C ALA A 90 15.41 -2.30 6.56
N LEU A 91 14.54 -3.31 6.62
CA LEU A 91 13.71 -3.72 5.48
C LEU A 91 12.76 -2.60 5.03
N GLN A 92 12.13 -1.90 5.98
CA GLN A 92 11.28 -0.76 5.66
C GLN A 92 12.07 0.38 5.03
N LYS A 93 13.30 0.61 5.49
CA LYS A 93 14.20 1.58 4.86
C LYS A 93 14.54 1.18 3.44
N ASP A 94 14.93 -0.08 3.19
CA ASP A 94 15.24 -0.60 1.86
C ASP A 94 14.03 -0.45 0.90
N ILE A 95 12.82 -0.76 1.39
CA ILE A 95 11.58 -0.59 0.62
C ILE A 95 11.35 0.89 0.30
N ARG A 96 11.50 1.77 1.28
CA ARG A 96 11.36 3.22 1.10
C ARG A 96 12.36 3.75 0.08
N ASP A 97 13.63 3.36 0.19
CA ASP A 97 14.68 3.77 -0.74
C ASP A 97 14.39 3.27 -2.16
N SER A 98 13.83 2.06 -2.30
CA SER A 98 13.38 1.53 -3.60
C SER A 98 12.17 2.27 -4.15
N LEU A 99 11.25 2.70 -3.29
CA LEU A 99 10.07 3.47 -3.67
C LEU A 99 10.44 4.92 -4.00
N SER A 100 11.51 5.46 -3.41
CA SER A 100 12.00 6.80 -3.71
C SER A 100 12.47 6.97 -5.17
N ALA A 101 12.71 5.87 -5.87
CA ALA A 101 12.98 5.88 -7.31
C ALA A 101 11.73 6.08 -8.19
N ARG A 102 10.53 6.02 -7.61
CA ARG A 102 9.28 6.26 -8.35
C ARG A 102 9.06 7.76 -8.56
N PRO A 103 8.30 8.15 -9.60
CA PRO A 103 7.95 9.55 -9.81
C PRO A 103 7.19 10.11 -8.62
N HIS A 104 7.74 11.15 -8.00
CA HIS A 104 7.12 11.86 -6.87
C HIS A 104 6.44 13.16 -7.27
N LYS A 105 6.63 13.57 -8.54
CA LYS A 105 6.13 14.84 -9.04
C LYS A 105 4.97 14.63 -9.98
N ALA A 106 3.88 15.32 -9.72
CA ALA A 106 2.71 15.39 -10.56
C ALA A 106 2.79 16.59 -11.52
N ASP A 107 3.94 16.75 -12.19
CA ASP A 107 4.17 17.83 -13.14
C ASP A 107 3.65 17.51 -14.56
N GLU A 108 3.65 18.50 -15.46
CA GLU A 108 3.21 18.30 -16.85
C GLU A 108 3.96 17.15 -17.54
N LYS A 109 5.27 17.03 -17.28
CA LYS A 109 6.13 16.02 -17.92
C LYS A 109 5.75 14.61 -17.49
N TYR A 110 5.31 14.47 -16.24
CA TYR A 110 4.85 13.18 -15.72
C TYR A 110 3.63 12.66 -16.47
N PHE A 111 2.69 13.54 -16.81
CA PHE A 111 1.44 13.16 -17.46
C PHE A 111 1.58 12.94 -18.97
N VAL A 112 2.45 13.68 -19.64
CA VAL A 112 2.65 13.55 -21.10
C VAL A 112 2.99 12.11 -21.47
N GLY A 113 2.24 11.59 -22.44
CA GLY A 113 2.48 10.27 -23.00
C GLY A 113 1.90 9.09 -22.22
N LYS A 114 1.35 9.32 -21.02
CA LYS A 114 0.56 8.30 -20.32
C LYS A 114 -0.72 7.99 -21.08
N VAL A 115 -1.28 6.83 -20.79
CA VAL A 115 -2.44 6.30 -21.50
C VAL A 115 -3.64 6.26 -20.57
N LEU A 116 -4.73 6.87 -20.98
CA LEU A 116 -6.04 6.73 -20.38
C LEU A 116 -6.73 5.52 -21.01
N LYS A 117 -7.07 4.54 -20.21
CA LYS A 117 -7.80 3.35 -20.67
C LYS A 117 -9.28 3.65 -20.63
N THR A 118 -9.92 3.72 -21.79
CA THR A 118 -11.35 3.96 -21.91
C THR A 118 -12.04 2.78 -22.60
N GLU A 119 -13.35 2.66 -22.44
CA GLU A 119 -14.15 1.62 -23.11
C GLU A 119 -14.10 1.75 -24.65
N GLU A 120 -13.88 2.97 -25.16
CA GLU A 120 -13.80 3.26 -26.59
C GLU A 120 -12.38 3.08 -27.17
N GLY A 121 -11.39 2.80 -26.31
CA GLY A 121 -9.99 2.61 -26.67
C GLY A 121 -9.02 3.44 -25.83
N ASP A 122 -7.75 3.24 -26.07
CA ASP A 122 -6.67 3.89 -25.34
C ASP A 122 -6.40 5.30 -25.86
N ILE A 123 -6.44 6.31 -24.99
CA ILE A 123 -6.16 7.71 -25.32
C ILE A 123 -4.82 8.11 -24.70
N LYS A 124 -3.88 8.52 -25.54
CA LYS A 124 -2.59 9.03 -25.08
C LYS A 124 -2.72 10.49 -24.64
N ILE A 125 -2.26 10.79 -23.43
CA ILE A 125 -2.25 12.16 -22.89
C ILE A 125 -1.27 13.02 -23.71
N SER A 126 -1.82 14.01 -24.42
CA SER A 126 -1.06 15.04 -25.15
C SER A 126 -0.50 16.09 -24.17
N GLU A 127 0.40 16.95 -24.65
CA GLU A 127 0.93 18.08 -23.86
C GLU A 127 -0.19 19.01 -23.39
N ASP A 128 -1.20 19.28 -24.22
CA ASP A 128 -2.33 20.14 -23.85
C ASP A 128 -3.17 19.52 -22.73
N ILE A 129 -3.44 18.22 -22.79
CA ILE A 129 -4.18 17.51 -21.75
C ILE A 129 -3.34 17.49 -20.45
N ALA A 130 -2.05 17.16 -20.54
CA ALA A 130 -1.15 17.16 -19.39
C ALA A 130 -1.11 18.52 -18.69
N LYS A 131 -1.03 19.60 -19.45
CA LYS A 131 -1.08 20.97 -18.94
C LYS A 131 -2.38 21.31 -18.24
N LYS A 132 -3.51 20.83 -18.73
CA LYS A 132 -4.81 21.02 -18.08
C LYS A 132 -4.91 20.23 -16.79
N ILE A 133 -4.43 18.99 -16.76
CA ILE A 133 -4.36 18.17 -15.54
C ILE A 133 -3.48 18.85 -14.49
N TYR A 134 -2.29 19.29 -14.87
CA TYR A 134 -1.39 19.99 -13.96
C TYR A 134 -2.01 21.28 -13.39
N ARG A 135 -2.64 22.11 -14.24
CA ARG A 135 -3.35 23.32 -13.80
C ARG A 135 -4.51 23.00 -12.84
N TYR A 136 -5.22 21.91 -13.10
CA TYR A 136 -6.27 21.44 -12.20
C TYR A 136 -5.71 21.12 -10.81
N LEU A 137 -4.58 20.43 -10.74
CA LEU A 137 -3.92 20.08 -9.48
C LEU A 137 -3.47 21.33 -8.72
N VAL A 138 -2.76 22.25 -9.39
CA VAL A 138 -2.27 23.49 -8.78
C VAL A 138 -3.42 24.38 -8.31
N LYS A 139 -4.47 24.55 -9.12
CA LYS A 139 -5.62 25.42 -8.80
C LYS A 139 -6.38 24.98 -7.54
N ASN A 140 -6.37 23.69 -7.25
CA ASN A 140 -7.10 23.13 -6.12
C ASN A 140 -6.21 22.80 -4.91
N ASP A 141 -4.96 23.28 -4.91
CA ASP A 141 -3.96 22.97 -3.88
C ASP A 141 -3.70 21.45 -3.70
N TYR A 142 -3.84 20.70 -4.79
CA TYR A 142 -3.61 19.26 -4.82
C TYR A 142 -2.14 18.89 -5.03
N THR A 143 -1.30 19.89 -5.39
CA THR A 143 0.16 19.78 -5.43
C THR A 143 0.80 20.92 -4.66
N ASP A 144 1.97 20.64 -4.04
CA ASP A 144 2.80 21.64 -3.37
C ASP A 144 3.76 22.34 -4.36
N ASP A 145 4.56 23.29 -3.83
CA ASP A 145 5.57 24.04 -4.61
C ASP A 145 6.66 23.16 -5.25
N GLN A 146 6.74 21.88 -4.90
CA GLN A 146 7.65 20.88 -5.46
C GLN A 146 6.94 19.88 -6.36
N ASP A 147 5.71 20.17 -6.76
CA ASP A 147 4.82 19.33 -7.56
C ASP A 147 4.48 17.97 -6.92
N ARG A 148 4.56 17.85 -5.59
CA ARG A 148 4.19 16.64 -4.87
C ARG A 148 2.71 16.68 -4.50
N ILE A 149 2.07 15.51 -4.52
CA ILE A 149 0.67 15.37 -4.11
C ILE A 149 0.51 15.74 -2.63
N THR A 150 -0.46 16.59 -2.33
CA THR A 150 -0.74 17.09 -0.98
C THR A 150 -1.76 16.23 -0.22
N ASP A 151 -1.79 16.39 1.11
CA ASP A 151 -2.84 15.78 1.95
C ASP A 151 -4.24 16.27 1.57
N THR A 152 -4.37 17.49 1.05
CA THR A 152 -5.63 18.04 0.53
C THR A 152 -6.20 17.16 -0.57
N TYR A 153 -5.36 16.74 -1.54
CA TYR A 153 -5.78 15.80 -2.59
C TYR A 153 -6.21 14.47 -2.00
N LEU A 154 -5.40 13.91 -1.13
CA LEU A 154 -5.62 12.58 -0.56
C LEU A 154 -6.91 12.53 0.25
N GLN A 155 -7.18 13.57 1.03
CA GLN A 155 -8.41 13.67 1.81
C GLN A 155 -9.62 13.86 0.90
N ALA A 156 -9.57 14.79 -0.05
CA ALA A 156 -10.64 15.02 -1.01
C ALA A 156 -10.93 13.75 -1.83
N ARG A 157 -9.89 12.99 -2.19
CA ARG A 157 -10.02 11.71 -2.89
C ARG A 157 -10.74 10.67 -2.03
N LYS A 158 -10.35 10.55 -0.75
CA LYS A 158 -10.97 9.62 0.21
C LYS A 158 -12.45 9.95 0.48
N GLU A 159 -12.77 11.22 0.54
CA GLU A 159 -14.13 11.72 0.80
C GLU A 159 -15.01 11.77 -0.45
N GLY A 160 -14.43 11.54 -1.64
CA GLY A 160 -15.15 11.70 -2.91
C GLY A 160 -15.52 13.15 -3.24
N SER A 161 -14.79 14.11 -2.65
CA SER A 161 -15.04 15.55 -2.75
C SER A 161 -14.05 16.28 -3.65
N LEU A 162 -13.39 15.56 -4.57
CA LEU A 162 -12.49 16.17 -5.54
C LEU A 162 -13.20 17.24 -6.37
N ALA A 163 -12.51 18.34 -6.62
CA ALA A 163 -13.02 19.39 -7.50
C ALA A 163 -13.27 18.83 -8.92
N ALA A 164 -14.25 19.39 -9.60
CA ALA A 164 -14.57 18.97 -10.96
C ALA A 164 -13.42 19.32 -11.92
N LEU A 165 -13.09 18.36 -12.79
CA LEU A 165 -12.16 18.59 -13.90
C LEU A 165 -12.73 19.60 -14.92
N PRO A 166 -11.89 20.22 -15.75
CA PRO A 166 -12.34 21.03 -16.89
C PRO A 166 -13.35 20.29 -17.76
N GLU A 167 -14.31 21.02 -18.35
CA GLU A 167 -15.44 20.43 -19.11
C GLU A 167 -14.99 19.43 -20.17
N ASP A 168 -13.92 19.73 -20.88
CA ASP A 168 -13.37 18.89 -21.93
C ASP A 168 -12.65 17.63 -21.44
N LEU A 169 -12.40 17.51 -20.13
CA LEU A 169 -11.79 16.35 -19.51
C LEU A 169 -12.76 15.55 -18.62
N LYS A 170 -13.99 16.04 -18.45
CA LYS A 170 -14.97 15.41 -17.55
C LYS A 170 -15.31 13.97 -17.92
N SER A 171 -15.36 13.65 -19.20
CA SER A 171 -15.64 12.28 -19.68
C SER A 171 -14.55 11.27 -19.30
N TYR A 172 -13.36 11.75 -18.92
CA TYR A 172 -12.21 10.93 -18.55
C TYR A 172 -11.82 11.09 -17.09
N THR A 173 -12.77 11.54 -16.25
CA THR A 173 -12.48 11.88 -14.84
C THR A 173 -11.85 10.71 -14.09
N GLU A 174 -12.44 9.52 -14.16
CA GLU A 174 -11.94 8.35 -13.43
C GLU A 174 -10.54 7.96 -13.89
N GLN A 175 -10.32 7.89 -15.18
CA GLN A 175 -9.04 7.50 -15.76
C GLN A 175 -7.93 8.52 -15.46
N ILE A 176 -8.27 9.82 -15.47
CA ILE A 176 -7.31 10.87 -15.10
C ILE A 176 -6.94 10.76 -13.61
N ILE A 177 -7.94 10.54 -12.75
CA ILE A 177 -7.71 10.37 -11.33
C ILE A 177 -6.85 9.11 -11.06
N GLU A 178 -7.12 8.00 -11.73
CA GLU A 178 -6.26 6.80 -11.66
C GLU A 178 -4.81 7.11 -12.02
N VAL A 179 -4.58 7.90 -13.07
CA VAL A 179 -3.22 8.32 -13.46
C VAL A 179 -2.59 9.21 -12.40
N ILE A 180 -3.34 10.14 -11.78
CA ILE A 180 -2.85 10.97 -10.68
C ILE A 180 -2.49 10.10 -9.47
N ASP A 181 -3.32 9.12 -9.13
CA ASP A 181 -3.11 8.19 -8.01
C ASP A 181 -1.84 7.31 -8.18
N THR A 182 -1.28 7.22 -9.40
CA THR A 182 0.01 6.55 -9.63
C THR A 182 1.23 7.38 -9.25
N VAL A 183 1.07 8.67 -8.93
CA VAL A 183 2.15 9.50 -8.37
C VAL A 183 2.41 9.07 -6.94
N TYR A 184 3.66 8.76 -6.64
CA TYR A 184 4.02 8.31 -5.31
C TYR A 184 3.98 9.45 -4.30
N SER A 185 3.36 9.23 -3.15
CA SER A 185 3.37 10.15 -2.01
C SER A 185 3.97 9.46 -0.78
N ASP A 186 4.96 10.12 -0.15
CA ASP A 186 5.59 9.62 1.09
C ASP A 186 4.64 9.59 2.29
N ASN A 187 3.53 10.33 2.23
CA ASN A 187 2.58 10.49 3.33
C ASN A 187 1.78 9.21 3.62
N HIS A 188 1.88 8.19 2.79
CA HIS A 188 1.16 6.92 2.95
C HIS A 188 1.96 5.80 3.63
N LEU A 189 3.26 6.00 3.87
CA LEU A 189 4.05 4.97 4.54
C LEU A 189 3.92 5.11 6.06
N PRO A 190 3.32 4.13 6.76
CA PRO A 190 3.34 4.11 8.21
C PRO A 190 4.79 4.03 8.68
N THR A 191 5.15 4.91 9.61
CA THR A 191 6.45 4.82 10.28
C THR A 191 6.38 3.78 11.39
N VAL A 192 7.51 3.14 11.71
CA VAL A 192 7.60 2.16 12.82
C VAL A 192 7.14 2.77 14.16
N ASP A 193 7.21 4.10 14.27
CA ASP A 193 6.85 4.82 15.50
C ASP A 193 5.35 5.14 15.60
N ASP A 194 4.61 5.13 14.50
CA ASP A 194 3.16 5.42 14.48
C ASP A 194 2.36 4.31 15.18
N ASP A 195 2.83 3.07 15.12
CA ASP A 195 2.17 1.93 15.79
C ASP A 195 2.38 1.93 17.31
N ARG A 196 3.35 2.70 17.85
CA ARG A 196 3.52 2.83 19.30
C ARG A 196 2.46 3.69 19.98
N LYS A 197 1.73 4.49 19.25
CA LYS A 197 0.61 5.31 19.77
C LYS A 197 -0.71 4.54 19.82
N GLY A 198 -0.84 3.46 19.07
CA GLY A 198 -1.88 2.48 19.32
C GLY A 198 -1.62 1.83 20.68
N LYS A 199 -2.62 1.76 21.56
CA LYS A 199 -2.53 0.99 22.80
C LYS A 199 -2.10 -0.43 22.45
N VAL A 200 -0.81 -0.67 22.50
CA VAL A 200 -0.27 -2.02 22.58
C VAL A 200 -0.74 -2.50 23.95
N ASN A 201 -1.81 -3.27 24.00
CA ASN A 201 -2.00 -4.14 25.13
C ASN A 201 -0.85 -5.12 25.06
N PRO A 202 0.15 -5.02 25.96
CA PRO A 202 1.22 -6.00 25.96
C PRO A 202 0.55 -7.34 26.21
N LEU A 203 0.68 -8.26 25.26
CA LEU A 203 0.33 -9.67 25.46
C LEU A 203 0.94 -10.25 26.75
N ASN A 204 1.96 -9.60 27.30
CA ASN A 204 2.62 -9.93 28.55
C ASN A 204 1.75 -9.71 29.79
N SER A 205 0.71 -8.88 29.78
CA SER A 205 -0.10 -8.68 30.99
C SER A 205 -1.04 -9.86 31.30
N ASN A 206 -1.28 -10.76 30.33
CA ASN A 206 -2.15 -11.91 30.51
C ASN A 206 -1.40 -13.25 30.62
N PHE A 207 -0.06 -13.25 30.52
CA PHE A 207 0.78 -14.44 30.66
C PHE A 207 1.55 -14.49 31.98
N GLU A 208 1.35 -13.53 32.88
CA GLU A 208 1.84 -13.66 34.23
C GLU A 208 0.90 -14.55 35.04
N LYS A 209 1.30 -15.80 35.13
CA LYS A 209 0.96 -16.77 36.16
C LYS A 209 -0.49 -17.29 36.21
N LYS A 210 -0.65 -18.44 35.70
CA LYS A 210 -1.26 -19.54 36.47
C LYS A 210 -0.33 -20.73 36.45
#